data_e532c6e2b92d3a442fb2b24e4ae3936f
#
_entry.id   e532c6e2b92d3a442fb2b24e4ae3936f
#
_cell.length_a   1.000
_cell.length_b   1.000
_cell.length_c   1.000
_cell.angle_alpha   90.00
_cell.angle_beta   90.00
_cell.angle_gamma   90.00
#
_symmetry.space_group_name_H-M   'P 1'
#
loop_
_entity.id
_entity.type
_entity.pdbx_description
1 polymer ?
#
loop_
_entity_poly.entity_id
_entity_poly.type
_entity_poly.pdbx_seq_one_letter_code
_entity_poly.pdbx_strand_id
1 'polypeptide(L)'
;MRTYRRDTNVMPQWAGSCWYELRYLDPTNDQYFVDPANEQYWMGPQGEGHPGGVDLYVGGVEHAVLHLLYARFWHKVLYDLGHVSSFEPFHRLFNQGYILAAAYQDERGMYVDAFGVEEHDGAYTYEGRPVTREYGKMGKSLKNAIAPDEVCVQ
;
A
#
# COMPACT_ATOMS: atom_id res chain seq x y z
N MET A 1 43.18 14.84 8.27
CA MET A 1 42.14 13.98 7.63
C MET A 1 41.15 13.64 8.72
N ARG A 2 39.82 13.92 8.54
CA ARG A 2 38.82 13.54 9.54
C ARG A 2 38.33 12.14 9.21
N THR A 3 38.30 11.26 10.22
CA THR A 3 37.74 9.90 10.06
C THR A 3 36.23 9.95 10.32
N TYR A 4 35.45 9.41 9.40
CA TYR A 4 34.00 9.27 9.53
C TYR A 4 33.64 7.79 9.64
N ARG A 5 32.66 7.49 10.47
CA ARG A 5 32.06 6.16 10.54
C ARG A 5 30.79 6.17 9.68
N ARG A 6 30.67 5.19 8.78
CA ARG A 6 29.43 5.00 8.02
C ARG A 6 28.31 4.64 9.00
N ASP A 7 27.20 5.35 8.92
CA ASP A 7 25.97 4.93 9.59
C ASP A 7 25.41 3.73 8.85
N THR A 8 25.21 2.62 9.56
CA THR A 8 24.67 1.37 9.02
C THR A 8 23.18 1.24 9.27
N ASN A 9 22.56 2.21 9.94
CA ASN A 9 21.09 2.26 10.02
C ASN A 9 20.53 2.41 8.63
N VAL A 10 19.56 1.56 8.33
CA VAL A 10 18.79 1.67 7.09
C VAL A 10 17.96 2.95 7.12
N MET A 11 17.72 3.50 5.94
CA MET A 11 16.81 4.60 5.76
C MET A 11 15.42 4.24 6.33
N PRO A 12 14.57 5.23 6.67
CA PRO A 12 13.22 4.99 7.12
C PRO A 12 12.50 3.97 6.21
N GLN A 13 11.61 3.19 6.78
CA GLN A 13 10.89 2.09 6.11
C GLN A 13 10.32 2.44 4.70
N TRP A 14 9.98 3.69 4.46
CA TRP A 14 9.50 4.21 3.18
C TRP A 14 10.51 4.06 2.04
N ALA A 15 11.80 4.11 2.33
CA ALA A 15 12.83 3.96 1.30
C ALA A 15 12.85 2.54 0.72
N GLY A 16 12.61 1.51 1.53
CA GLY A 16 12.51 0.13 1.05
C GLY A 16 11.35 -0.09 0.08
N SER A 17 10.20 0.53 0.35
CA SER A 17 9.03 0.44 -0.52
C SER A 17 9.10 1.31 -1.79
N CYS A 18 10.15 2.12 -1.96
CA CYS A 18 10.29 2.98 -3.14
C CYS A 18 10.81 2.26 -4.38
N TRP A 19 11.29 1.03 -4.28
CA TRP A 19 11.95 0.32 -5.38
C TRP A 19 11.73 -1.21 -5.34
N TYR A 20 10.82 -1.69 -4.50
CA TYR A 20 10.58 -3.13 -4.33
C TYR A 20 10.10 -3.80 -5.63
N GLU A 21 9.36 -3.08 -6.47
CA GLU A 21 8.88 -3.52 -7.78
C GLU A 21 10.03 -3.87 -8.71
N LEU A 22 11.13 -3.12 -8.67
CA LEU A 22 12.34 -3.41 -9.42
C LEU A 22 13.05 -4.65 -8.85
N ARG A 23 13.15 -4.75 -7.52
CA ARG A 23 13.79 -5.89 -6.88
C ARG A 23 13.04 -7.20 -7.10
N TYR A 24 11.72 -7.17 -7.26
CA TYR A 24 10.92 -8.36 -7.57
C TYR A 24 11.25 -8.99 -8.92
N LEU A 25 11.78 -8.23 -9.85
CA LEU A 25 12.19 -8.74 -11.17
C LEU A 25 13.42 -9.64 -11.08
N ASP A 26 14.23 -9.46 -10.03
CA ASP A 26 15.50 -10.19 -9.88
C ASP A 26 15.92 -10.30 -8.40
N PRO A 27 15.13 -11.01 -7.57
CA PRO A 27 15.27 -10.98 -6.12
C PRO A 27 16.53 -11.64 -5.58
N THR A 28 17.16 -12.52 -6.34
CA THR A 28 18.34 -13.28 -5.93
C THR A 28 19.66 -12.74 -6.47
N ASN A 29 19.62 -11.67 -7.25
CA ASN A 29 20.81 -11.06 -7.81
C ASN A 29 21.68 -10.42 -6.71
N ASP A 30 22.92 -10.79 -6.63
CA ASP A 30 23.89 -10.31 -5.64
C ASP A 30 24.87 -9.26 -6.20
N GLN A 31 24.83 -9.00 -7.52
CA GLN A 31 25.67 -8.02 -8.20
C GLN A 31 24.96 -6.70 -8.46
N TYR A 32 23.68 -6.76 -8.80
CA TYR A 32 22.85 -5.61 -9.14
C TYR A 32 21.56 -5.62 -8.31
N PHE A 33 20.97 -4.45 -8.12
CA PHE A 33 19.64 -4.36 -7.48
C PHE A 33 18.53 -4.94 -8.39
N VAL A 34 18.77 -4.93 -9.72
CA VAL A 34 18.04 -5.66 -10.76
C VAL A 34 18.98 -5.81 -11.97
N ASP A 35 18.95 -6.96 -12.65
CA ASP A 35 19.68 -7.13 -13.90
C ASP A 35 19.11 -6.19 -14.96
N PRO A 36 19.97 -5.42 -15.68
CA PRO A 36 19.51 -4.46 -16.68
C PRO A 36 18.66 -5.08 -17.81
N ALA A 37 18.91 -6.32 -18.19
CA ALA A 37 18.11 -6.99 -19.21
C ALA A 37 16.72 -7.37 -18.69
N ASN A 38 16.61 -7.80 -17.43
CA ASN A 38 15.33 -8.04 -16.80
C ASN A 38 14.54 -6.74 -16.62
N GLU A 39 15.21 -5.67 -16.19
CA GLU A 39 14.57 -4.36 -16.08
C GLU A 39 14.05 -3.87 -17.43
N GLN A 40 14.88 -3.91 -18.45
CA GLN A 40 14.51 -3.47 -19.80
C GLN A 40 13.34 -4.30 -20.36
N TYR A 41 13.31 -5.59 -20.11
CA TYR A 41 12.24 -6.47 -20.58
C TYR A 41 10.90 -6.19 -19.89
N TRP A 42 10.92 -6.04 -18.55
CA TRP A 42 9.68 -5.91 -17.77
C TRP A 42 9.20 -4.48 -17.57
N MET A 43 10.13 -3.52 -17.49
CA MET A 43 9.86 -2.13 -17.13
C MET A 43 10.22 -1.14 -18.22
N GLY A 44 10.91 -1.58 -19.28
CA GLY A 44 11.32 -0.71 -20.38
C GLY A 44 10.15 -0.18 -21.19
N PRO A 45 10.36 0.92 -21.94
CA PRO A 45 9.37 1.46 -22.87
C PRO A 45 8.97 0.41 -23.94
N GLN A 46 7.65 0.26 -24.17
CA GLN A 46 7.10 -0.75 -25.09
C GLN A 46 6.51 -0.15 -26.38
N GLY A 47 6.94 1.06 -26.74
CA GLY A 47 6.50 1.76 -27.93
C GLY A 47 5.66 3.00 -27.64
N GLU A 48 5.01 3.51 -28.68
CA GLU A 48 4.20 4.72 -28.60
C GLU A 48 3.03 4.54 -27.63
N GLY A 49 2.93 5.42 -26.64
CA GLY A 49 1.89 5.39 -25.61
C GLY A 49 2.18 4.51 -24.38
N HIS A 50 3.32 3.78 -24.38
CA HIS A 50 3.74 3.01 -23.20
C HIS A 50 5.18 3.38 -22.80
N PRO A 51 5.35 4.38 -21.94
CA PRO A 51 6.67 4.91 -21.57
C PRO A 51 7.52 3.97 -20.70
N GLY A 52 7.03 2.79 -20.40
CA GLY A 52 7.63 1.86 -19.46
C GLY A 52 7.04 1.98 -18.05
N GLY A 53 7.69 1.34 -17.08
CA GLY A 53 7.20 1.20 -15.73
C GLY A 53 6.27 0.00 -15.57
N VAL A 54 5.79 -0.22 -14.34
CA VAL A 54 4.80 -1.28 -14.04
C VAL A 54 3.51 -1.02 -14.81
N ASP A 55 3.03 -1.98 -15.59
CA ASP A 55 1.86 -1.85 -16.46
C ASP A 55 0.62 -1.42 -15.71
N LEU A 56 0.36 -2.02 -14.55
CA LEU A 56 -0.76 -1.71 -13.69
C LEU A 56 -0.35 -1.78 -12.21
N TYR A 57 -0.50 -0.67 -11.52
CA TYR A 57 -0.25 -0.54 -10.09
C TYR A 57 -1.55 -0.28 -9.35
N VAL A 58 -1.93 -1.20 -8.47
CA VAL A 58 -3.21 -1.17 -7.74
C VAL A 58 -2.95 -0.88 -6.27
N GLY A 59 -3.64 0.14 -5.73
CA GLY A 59 -3.49 0.48 -4.32
C GLY A 59 -4.46 1.56 -3.87
N GLY A 60 -4.61 1.68 -2.55
CA GLY A 60 -5.49 2.67 -1.93
C GLY A 60 -5.02 4.10 -2.16
N VAL A 61 -5.97 5.01 -2.26
CA VAL A 61 -5.73 6.45 -2.48
C VAL A 61 -4.89 7.08 -1.36
N GLU A 62 -4.88 6.51 -0.16
CA GLU A 62 -4.05 6.96 0.97
C GLU A 62 -2.56 6.95 0.67
N HIS A 63 -2.12 6.17 -0.30
CA HIS A 63 -0.71 6.11 -0.72
C HIS A 63 -0.30 7.23 -1.66
N ALA A 64 -1.25 8.03 -2.16
CA ALA A 64 -0.98 9.10 -3.13
C ALA A 64 -0.03 10.18 -2.60
N VAL A 65 -0.17 10.55 -1.33
CA VAL A 65 0.61 11.65 -0.72
C VAL A 65 1.91 11.19 -0.05
N LEU A 66 2.18 9.92 0.03
CA LEU A 66 3.39 9.43 0.71
C LEU A 66 4.15 8.44 -0.17
N HIS A 67 3.70 7.18 -0.20
CA HIS A 67 4.40 6.12 -0.93
C HIS A 67 4.60 6.46 -2.42
N LEU A 68 3.56 6.88 -3.12
CA LEU A 68 3.64 7.13 -4.56
C LEU A 68 4.55 8.32 -4.91
N LEU A 69 4.59 9.37 -4.06
CA LEU A 69 5.51 10.48 -4.25
C LEU A 69 6.96 10.05 -4.05
N TYR A 70 7.24 9.29 -2.99
CA TYR A 70 8.58 8.78 -2.73
C TYR A 70 9.04 7.80 -3.80
N ALA A 71 8.20 6.85 -4.21
CA ALA A 71 8.52 5.88 -5.25
C ALA A 71 8.82 6.59 -6.59
N ARG A 72 7.98 7.55 -6.97
CA ARG A 72 8.20 8.33 -8.20
C ARG A 72 9.48 9.16 -8.15
N PHE A 73 9.74 9.85 -7.04
CA PHE A 73 10.98 10.61 -6.88
C PHE A 73 12.20 9.70 -6.95
N TRP A 74 12.18 8.58 -6.23
CA TRP A 74 13.25 7.60 -6.22
C TRP A 74 13.53 7.03 -7.62
N HIS A 75 12.47 6.66 -8.32
CA HIS A 75 12.56 6.13 -9.68
C HIS A 75 13.18 7.15 -10.65
N LYS A 76 12.78 8.43 -10.56
CA LYS A 76 13.37 9.50 -11.38
C LYS A 76 14.87 9.69 -11.12
N VAL A 77 15.29 9.58 -9.85
CA VAL A 77 16.73 9.61 -9.53
C VAL A 77 17.45 8.42 -10.14
N LEU A 78 16.88 7.21 -10.08
CA LEU A 78 17.46 6.04 -10.74
C LEU A 78 17.51 6.19 -12.26
N TYR A 79 16.50 6.79 -12.85
CA TYR A 79 16.48 7.11 -14.28
C TYR A 79 17.57 8.11 -14.66
N ASP A 80 17.71 9.21 -13.93
CA ASP A 80 18.74 10.24 -14.17
C ASP A 80 20.16 9.69 -14.04
N LEU A 81 20.35 8.70 -13.17
CA LEU A 81 21.61 7.98 -12.98
C LEU A 81 21.83 6.84 -13.99
N GLY A 82 20.87 6.55 -14.86
CA GLY A 82 20.95 5.51 -15.89
C GLY A 82 20.80 4.07 -15.36
N HIS A 83 20.15 3.89 -14.22
CA HIS A 83 19.93 2.59 -13.61
C HIS A 83 18.61 1.91 -14.00
N VAL A 84 17.67 2.67 -14.54
CA VAL A 84 16.39 2.18 -15.06
C VAL A 84 16.10 2.80 -16.42
N SER A 85 15.36 2.10 -17.26
CA SER A 85 15.09 2.48 -18.65
C SER A 85 13.82 3.31 -18.82
N SER A 86 12.88 3.24 -17.85
CA SER A 86 11.63 3.97 -17.88
C SER A 86 11.71 5.27 -17.08
N PHE A 87 11.07 6.33 -17.59
CA PHE A 87 11.02 7.64 -16.92
C PHE A 87 10.01 7.66 -15.75
N GLU A 88 8.96 6.86 -15.79
CA GLU A 88 7.94 6.75 -14.75
C GLU A 88 7.92 5.34 -14.16
N PRO A 89 7.72 5.20 -12.84
CA PRO A 89 7.69 3.89 -12.19
C PRO A 89 6.46 3.06 -12.55
N PHE A 90 5.34 3.73 -12.82
CA PHE A 90 4.05 3.11 -13.08
C PHE A 90 3.43 3.67 -14.34
N HIS A 91 3.06 2.80 -15.30
CA HIS A 91 2.34 3.20 -16.49
C HIS A 91 0.90 3.57 -16.16
N ARG A 92 0.23 2.75 -15.38
CA ARG A 92 -1.16 2.96 -14.97
C ARG A 92 -1.35 2.72 -13.48
N LEU A 93 -1.92 3.71 -12.80
CA LEU A 93 -2.35 3.60 -11.41
C LEU A 93 -3.87 3.40 -11.35
N PHE A 94 -4.30 2.42 -10.56
CA PHE A 94 -5.72 2.17 -10.28
C PHE A 94 -5.98 2.18 -8.78
N ASN A 95 -6.74 3.18 -8.33
CA ASN A 95 -7.23 3.26 -6.96
C ASN A 95 -8.63 2.65 -6.89
N GLN A 96 -8.76 1.50 -6.22
CA GLN A 96 -10.01 0.74 -6.13
C GLN A 96 -11.04 1.35 -5.17
N GLY A 97 -10.68 2.42 -4.44
CA GLY A 97 -11.51 3.00 -3.40
C GLY A 97 -11.39 2.25 -2.06
N TYR A 98 -12.24 2.62 -1.11
CA TYR A 98 -12.28 1.97 0.20
C TYR A 98 -13.36 0.90 0.25
N ILE A 99 -13.05 -0.23 0.87
CA ILE A 99 -14.05 -1.16 1.32
C ILE A 99 -14.70 -0.56 2.58
N LEU A 100 -16.01 -0.36 2.52
CA LEU A 100 -16.78 0.19 3.63
C LEU A 100 -17.46 -0.94 4.40
N ALA A 101 -17.49 -0.82 5.71
CA ALA A 101 -18.21 -1.71 6.60
C ALA A 101 -18.89 -0.92 7.71
N ALA A 102 -19.94 -1.51 8.30
CA ALA A 102 -20.56 -0.95 9.48
C ALA A 102 -19.57 -0.92 10.64
N ALA A 103 -19.51 0.20 11.33
CA ALA A 103 -18.76 0.39 12.56
C ALA A 103 -19.72 0.91 13.62
N TYR A 104 -19.44 0.60 14.89
CA TYR A 104 -20.34 0.91 15.98
C TYR A 104 -19.61 1.61 17.12
N GLN A 105 -20.21 2.68 17.63
CA GLN A 105 -19.65 3.49 18.72
C GLN A 105 -20.54 3.40 19.96
N ASP A 106 -19.90 3.29 21.12
CA ASP A 106 -20.56 3.43 22.41
C ASP A 106 -20.89 4.91 22.72
N GLU A 107 -21.56 5.16 23.83
CA GLU A 107 -21.95 6.50 24.28
C GLU A 107 -20.77 7.48 24.49
N ARG A 108 -19.55 6.93 24.62
CA ARG A 108 -18.30 7.71 24.76
C ARG A 108 -17.62 7.95 23.42
N GLY A 109 -18.22 7.51 22.30
CA GLY A 109 -17.65 7.60 20.97
C GLY A 109 -16.49 6.61 20.71
N MET A 110 -16.38 5.55 21.52
CA MET A 110 -15.38 4.52 21.34
C MET A 110 -15.91 3.40 20.46
N TYR A 111 -15.12 2.97 19.48
CA TYR A 111 -15.49 1.85 18.62
C TYR A 111 -15.50 0.52 19.40
N VAL A 112 -16.58 -0.21 19.22
CA VAL A 112 -16.77 -1.56 19.75
C VAL A 112 -16.58 -2.59 18.62
N ASP A 113 -16.39 -3.86 18.98
CA ASP A 113 -16.24 -4.93 18.00
C ASP A 113 -17.56 -5.15 17.26
N ALA A 114 -17.54 -4.97 15.95
CA ALA A 114 -18.73 -5.08 15.11
C ALA A 114 -19.36 -6.48 15.14
N PHE A 115 -18.56 -7.52 15.37
CA PHE A 115 -19.07 -8.90 15.47
C PHE A 115 -19.86 -9.20 16.76
N GLY A 116 -19.64 -8.42 17.80
CA GLY A 116 -20.38 -8.54 19.06
C GLY A 116 -21.63 -7.68 19.12
N VAL A 117 -21.99 -6.99 18.04
CA VAL A 117 -23.18 -6.12 18.00
C VAL A 117 -24.41 -6.95 17.62
N GLU A 118 -25.46 -6.81 18.41
CA GLU A 118 -26.77 -7.39 18.16
C GLU A 118 -27.73 -6.32 17.63
N GLU A 119 -28.56 -6.70 16.64
CA GLU A 119 -29.60 -5.84 16.09
C GLU A 119 -30.99 -6.37 16.48
N HIS A 120 -31.80 -5.50 17.07
CA HIS A 120 -33.19 -5.75 17.38
C HIS A 120 -34.06 -4.56 16.97
N ASP A 121 -34.99 -4.78 16.07
CA ASP A 121 -35.94 -3.76 15.58
C ASP A 121 -35.27 -2.46 15.12
N GLY A 122 -34.09 -2.55 14.49
CA GLY A 122 -33.33 -1.40 13.99
C GLY A 122 -32.51 -0.67 15.05
N ALA A 123 -32.51 -1.14 16.29
CA ALA A 123 -31.63 -0.70 17.35
C ALA A 123 -30.43 -1.63 17.48
N TYR A 124 -29.27 -1.07 17.79
CA TYR A 124 -28.01 -1.81 17.91
C TYR A 124 -27.52 -1.79 19.34
N THR A 125 -27.11 -2.95 19.84
CA THR A 125 -26.55 -3.10 21.19
C THR A 125 -25.25 -3.88 21.16
N TYR A 126 -24.33 -3.54 22.05
CA TYR A 126 -23.10 -4.27 22.32
C TYR A 126 -23.01 -4.57 23.82
N GLU A 127 -22.93 -5.84 24.19
CA GLU A 127 -22.99 -6.28 25.60
C GLU A 127 -24.20 -5.68 26.36
N GLY A 128 -25.35 -5.62 25.68
CA GLY A 128 -26.59 -5.10 26.24
C GLY A 128 -26.65 -3.56 26.39
N ARG A 129 -25.66 -2.82 25.88
CA ARG A 129 -25.63 -1.35 25.88
C ARG A 129 -25.90 -0.79 24.50
N PRO A 130 -26.65 0.30 24.37
CA PRO A 130 -26.93 0.90 23.07
C PRO A 130 -25.64 1.39 22.39
N VAL A 131 -25.55 1.17 21.08
CA VAL A 131 -24.46 1.66 20.24
C VAL A 131 -25.03 2.32 18.99
N THR A 132 -24.27 3.28 18.44
CA THR A 132 -24.64 3.97 17.21
C THR A 132 -23.89 3.40 16.03
N ARG A 133 -24.60 3.04 14.95
CA ARG A 133 -24.02 2.56 13.71
C ARG A 133 -23.60 3.70 12.80
N GLU A 134 -22.42 3.59 12.24
CA GLU A 134 -21.94 4.40 11.09
C GLU A 134 -21.30 3.51 10.03
N TYR A 135 -21.08 4.03 8.83
CA TYR A 135 -20.31 3.36 7.80
C TYR A 135 -18.95 4.04 7.65
N GLY A 136 -17.90 3.25 7.75
CA GLY A 136 -16.53 3.73 7.62
C GLY A 136 -15.64 2.79 6.84
N LYS A 137 -14.42 3.22 6.56
CA LYS A 137 -13.40 2.36 5.95
C LYS A 137 -13.20 1.11 6.81
N MET A 138 -13.29 -0.07 6.17
CA MET A 138 -12.98 -1.32 6.85
C MET A 138 -11.54 -1.31 7.39
N GLY A 139 -11.35 -1.58 8.67
CA GLY A 139 -10.03 -1.58 9.29
C GLY A 139 -10.03 -1.80 10.78
N LYS A 140 -8.86 -2.12 11.30
CA LYS A 140 -8.67 -2.45 12.72
C LYS A 140 -9.02 -1.30 13.67
N SER A 141 -8.81 -0.05 13.25
CA SER A 141 -9.11 1.13 14.07
C SER A 141 -10.61 1.32 14.32
N LEU A 142 -11.46 0.92 13.38
CA LEU A 142 -12.91 0.96 13.51
C LEU A 142 -13.50 -0.35 14.04
N LYS A 143 -12.67 -1.36 14.30
CA LYS A 143 -13.05 -2.69 14.78
C LYS A 143 -14.17 -3.34 13.93
N ASN A 144 -14.13 -3.10 12.61
CA ASN A 144 -15.11 -3.59 11.64
C ASN A 144 -14.45 -4.40 10.50
N ALA A 145 -13.22 -4.87 10.72
CA ALA A 145 -12.49 -5.68 9.75
C ALA A 145 -12.93 -7.15 9.84
N ILE A 146 -13.21 -7.75 8.69
CA ILE A 146 -13.52 -9.19 8.54
C ILE A 146 -12.27 -9.87 8.01
N ALA A 147 -11.84 -10.96 8.63
CA ALA A 147 -10.77 -11.79 8.11
C ALA A 147 -11.27 -12.66 6.93
N PRO A 148 -10.41 -12.98 5.93
CA PRO A 148 -10.81 -13.84 4.82
C PRO A 148 -11.38 -15.19 5.27
N ASP A 149 -10.82 -15.78 6.31
CA ASP A 149 -11.28 -17.06 6.86
C ASP A 149 -12.70 -16.96 7.44
N GLU A 150 -13.08 -15.82 8.00
CA GLU A 150 -14.43 -15.59 8.54
C GLU A 150 -15.48 -15.49 7.43
N VAL A 151 -15.09 -14.97 6.26
CA VAL A 151 -15.98 -14.93 5.08
C VAL A 151 -16.25 -16.32 4.52
N CYS A 152 -15.31 -17.26 4.68
CA CYS A 152 -15.45 -18.62 4.16
C CYS A 152 -16.38 -19.50 5.05
N VAL A 153 -16.72 -19.07 6.26
CA VAL A 153 -17.51 -19.87 7.24
C VAL A 153 -18.99 -19.39 7.30
N GLN A 154 -19.30 -18.28 6.64
CA GLN A 154 -20.67 -17.76 6.48
C GLN A 154 -21.33 -18.35 5.23
#